data_e9ca803714890b4f0b1c671dd12780f1
#
_entry.id   e9ca803714890b4f0b1c671dd12780f1
#
_cell.length_a   1.000
_cell.length_b   1.000
_cell.length_c   1.000
_cell.angle_alpha   90.00
_cell.angle_beta   90.00
_cell.angle_gamma   90.00
#
_symmetry.space_group_name_H-M   'P 1'
#
loop_
_entity.id
_entity.type
_entity.pdbx_description
1 polymer ?
#
loop_
_entity_poly.entity_id
_entity_poly.type
_entity_poly.pdbx_seq_one_letter_code
_entity_poly.pdbx_strand_id
1 'polypeptide(L)'
;IRGSGVPWDLRKSQPYDCYNQLEFKVPVGKNGDCYDRYLCRIEEMKESISIIKQCLAKMEKGPIKTFDGKISPPSKKEIKQSMEALIHHFKLFTEGYRVPKDEIYTAVEAPKGEFGVYLISDGSSKPYKCKIRAPGFSHLQSMDYLIKGHMLADVPAVLGSLDIVFGEVDR
;
A
#
# COMPACT_ATOMS: atom_id res chain seq x y z
N ILE A 1 11.55 -11.03 -2.62
CA ILE A 1 11.31 -12.42 -2.14
C ILE A 1 10.80 -13.30 -3.28
N ARG A 2 9.81 -12.86 -4.07
CA ARG A 2 9.28 -13.61 -5.22
C ARG A 2 10.34 -13.88 -6.29
N GLY A 3 11.23 -12.94 -6.54
CA GLY A 3 12.38 -13.15 -7.43
C GLY A 3 13.33 -14.25 -6.96
N SER A 4 13.39 -14.50 -5.66
CA SER A 4 14.22 -15.54 -5.04
C SER A 4 13.50 -16.88 -4.83
N GLY A 5 12.32 -17.08 -5.40
CA GLY A 5 11.62 -18.36 -5.40
C GLY A 5 10.55 -18.53 -4.31
N VAL A 6 10.27 -17.52 -3.50
CA VAL A 6 9.24 -17.59 -2.44
C VAL A 6 7.93 -16.97 -2.93
N PRO A 7 6.84 -17.76 -3.05
CA PRO A 7 5.55 -17.29 -3.56
C PRO A 7 4.75 -16.52 -2.50
N TRP A 8 5.35 -15.50 -1.88
CA TRP A 8 4.70 -14.70 -0.87
C TRP A 8 3.96 -13.50 -1.47
N ASP A 9 2.65 -13.42 -1.24
CA ASP A 9 1.80 -12.30 -1.63
C ASP A 9 0.65 -12.19 -0.63
N LEU A 10 0.52 -11.03 0.03
CA LEU A 10 -0.51 -10.79 1.04
C LEU A 10 -1.93 -10.87 0.45
N ARG A 11 -2.09 -10.51 -0.81
CA ARG A 11 -3.39 -10.59 -1.50
C ARG A 11 -3.92 -12.03 -1.62
N LYS A 12 -3.03 -13.03 -1.53
CA LYS A 12 -3.36 -14.46 -1.54
C LYS A 12 -3.30 -15.09 -0.15
N SER A 13 -2.28 -14.75 0.65
CA SER A 13 -2.08 -15.34 1.98
C SER A 13 -3.02 -14.78 3.04
N GLN A 14 -3.33 -13.49 2.96
CA GLN A 14 -4.23 -12.77 3.87
C GLN A 14 -5.09 -11.79 3.05
N PRO A 15 -6.07 -12.30 2.27
CA PRO A 15 -6.88 -11.49 1.40
C PRO A 15 -7.58 -10.35 2.14
N TYR A 16 -7.52 -9.17 1.58
CA TYR A 16 -8.20 -7.97 2.05
C TYR A 16 -9.02 -7.36 0.91
N ASP A 17 -9.96 -6.46 1.23
CA ASP A 17 -10.91 -5.88 0.27
C ASP A 17 -11.62 -6.97 -0.56
N CYS A 18 -11.53 -6.90 -1.88
CA CYS A 18 -12.17 -7.84 -2.79
C CYS A 18 -11.19 -8.85 -3.43
N TYR A 19 -9.94 -8.95 -2.97
CA TYR A 19 -8.94 -9.82 -3.59
C TYR A 19 -9.30 -11.32 -3.58
N ASN A 20 -10.10 -11.76 -2.62
CA ASN A 20 -10.64 -13.13 -2.58
C ASN A 20 -11.58 -13.47 -3.76
N GLN A 21 -12.11 -12.45 -4.45
CA GLN A 21 -13.01 -12.58 -5.60
C GLN A 21 -12.30 -12.44 -6.94
N LEU A 22 -10.99 -12.16 -6.92
CA LEU A 22 -10.21 -11.87 -8.11
C LEU A 22 -9.26 -13.02 -8.43
N GLU A 23 -9.18 -13.34 -9.71
CA GLU A 23 -8.29 -14.37 -10.23
C GLU A 23 -7.02 -13.72 -10.79
N PHE A 24 -5.88 -14.08 -10.23
CA PHE A 24 -4.56 -13.65 -10.68
C PHE A 24 -3.49 -14.64 -10.22
N LYS A 25 -2.34 -14.64 -10.90
CA LYS A 25 -1.19 -15.47 -10.56
C LYS A 25 -0.15 -14.64 -9.81
N VAL A 26 0.64 -15.30 -8.98
CA VAL A 26 1.79 -14.71 -8.30
C VAL A 26 3.04 -15.16 -9.05
N PRO A 27 3.72 -14.27 -9.80
CA PRO A 27 4.96 -14.62 -10.50
C PRO A 27 6.08 -14.93 -9.50
N VAL A 28 6.86 -15.96 -9.78
CA VAL A 28 7.97 -16.42 -8.92
C VAL A 28 9.19 -16.71 -9.77
N GLY A 29 10.31 -16.09 -9.41
CA GLY A 29 11.62 -16.34 -10.03
C GLY A 29 12.27 -17.64 -9.52
N LYS A 30 13.39 -18.00 -10.11
CA LYS A 30 14.14 -19.22 -9.77
C LYS A 30 15.58 -18.93 -9.33
N ASN A 31 16.24 -17.97 -9.98
CA ASN A 31 17.67 -17.70 -9.80
C ASN A 31 17.96 -16.63 -8.75
N GLY A 32 16.99 -15.78 -8.42
CA GLY A 32 17.16 -14.70 -7.45
C GLY A 32 18.05 -13.55 -7.91
N ASP A 33 18.28 -13.42 -9.22
CA ASP A 33 19.11 -12.41 -9.84
C ASP A 33 18.31 -11.16 -10.28
N CYS A 34 19.01 -10.15 -10.77
CA CYS A 34 18.39 -8.92 -11.28
C CYS A 34 17.43 -9.20 -12.44
N TYR A 35 17.75 -10.18 -13.29
CA TYR A 35 16.93 -10.52 -14.43
C TYR A 35 15.59 -11.17 -13.99
N ASP A 36 15.65 -12.12 -13.06
CA ASP A 36 14.43 -12.73 -12.51
C ASP A 36 13.54 -11.69 -11.81
N ARG A 37 14.11 -10.76 -11.07
CA ARG A 37 13.35 -9.65 -10.47
C ARG A 37 12.68 -8.78 -11.53
N TYR A 38 13.37 -8.49 -12.62
CA TYR A 38 12.80 -7.77 -13.76
C TYR A 38 11.65 -8.54 -14.40
N LEU A 39 11.84 -9.83 -14.70
CA LEU A 39 10.78 -10.67 -15.29
C LEU A 39 9.55 -10.77 -14.38
N CYS A 40 9.73 -10.97 -13.09
CA CYS A 40 8.63 -10.99 -12.13
C CYS A 40 7.79 -9.69 -12.21
N ARG A 41 8.42 -8.52 -12.31
CA ARG A 41 7.70 -7.24 -12.42
C ARG A 41 6.95 -7.10 -13.74
N ILE A 42 7.50 -7.59 -14.83
CA ILE A 42 6.79 -7.60 -16.13
C ILE A 42 5.53 -8.48 -16.05
N GLU A 43 5.62 -9.66 -15.46
CA GLU A 43 4.45 -10.52 -15.27
C GLU A 43 3.45 -9.92 -14.25
N GLU A 44 3.91 -9.31 -13.17
CA GLU A 44 3.06 -8.59 -12.21
C GLU A 44 2.28 -7.44 -12.87
N MET A 45 2.87 -6.73 -13.82
CA MET A 45 2.14 -5.71 -14.58
C MET A 45 1.01 -6.30 -15.43
N LYS A 46 1.24 -7.45 -16.06
CA LYS A 46 0.20 -8.15 -16.83
C LYS A 46 -0.94 -8.62 -15.93
N GLU A 47 -0.61 -9.22 -14.79
CA GLU A 47 -1.61 -9.63 -13.79
C GLU A 47 -2.38 -8.43 -13.22
N SER A 48 -1.73 -7.29 -13.00
CA SER A 48 -2.38 -6.06 -12.56
C SER A 48 -3.40 -5.54 -13.58
N ILE A 49 -3.08 -5.62 -14.88
CA ILE A 49 -4.04 -5.28 -15.94
C ILE A 49 -5.23 -6.24 -15.94
N SER A 50 -4.99 -7.53 -15.70
CA SER A 50 -6.07 -8.53 -15.57
C SER A 50 -6.98 -8.21 -14.39
N ILE A 51 -6.41 -7.86 -13.22
CA ILE A 51 -7.16 -7.45 -12.03
C ILE A 51 -8.02 -6.21 -12.33
N ILE A 52 -7.46 -5.18 -12.97
CA ILE A 52 -8.20 -3.96 -13.34
C ILE A 52 -9.40 -4.30 -14.23
N LYS A 53 -9.23 -5.16 -15.23
CA LYS A 53 -10.33 -5.60 -16.11
C LYS A 53 -11.42 -6.32 -15.33
N GLN A 54 -11.06 -7.19 -14.39
CA GLN A 54 -12.03 -7.89 -13.53
C GLN A 54 -12.78 -6.91 -12.61
N CYS A 55 -12.08 -5.94 -12.00
CA CYS A 55 -12.69 -4.91 -11.18
C CYS A 55 -13.70 -4.07 -11.96
N LEU A 56 -13.33 -3.62 -13.16
CA LEU A 56 -14.22 -2.84 -14.03
C LEU A 56 -15.47 -3.63 -14.45
N ALA A 57 -15.32 -4.94 -14.70
CA ALA A 57 -16.44 -5.81 -15.08
C ALA A 57 -17.40 -6.08 -13.90
N LYS A 58 -16.88 -6.11 -12.67
CA LYS A 58 -17.65 -6.39 -11.44
C LYS A 58 -18.14 -5.13 -10.72
N MET A 59 -17.71 -3.94 -11.16
CA MET A 59 -18.05 -2.69 -10.50
C MET A 59 -19.54 -2.38 -10.63
N GLU A 60 -20.24 -2.31 -9.50
CA GLU A 60 -21.65 -1.94 -9.44
C GLU A 60 -21.83 -0.42 -9.32
N LYS A 61 -22.95 0.07 -9.80
CA LYS A 61 -23.34 1.49 -9.63
C LYS A 61 -23.76 1.72 -8.19
N GLY A 62 -23.20 2.72 -7.55
CA GLY A 62 -23.54 3.03 -6.16
C GLY A 62 -22.95 4.36 -5.68
N PRO A 63 -23.15 4.71 -4.41
CA PRO A 63 -22.56 5.92 -3.82
C PRO A 63 -21.03 5.78 -3.78
N ILE A 64 -20.34 6.86 -4.13
CA ILE A 64 -18.86 6.93 -4.18
C ILE A 64 -18.22 7.32 -2.86
N LYS A 65 -19.03 7.69 -1.85
CA LYS A 65 -18.56 8.06 -0.51
C LYS A 65 -19.65 7.76 0.53
N THR A 66 -19.24 7.65 1.79
CA THR A 66 -20.21 7.58 2.90
C THR A 66 -21.03 8.86 3.03
N PHE A 67 -22.28 8.72 3.51
CA PHE A 67 -23.16 9.86 3.78
C PHE A 67 -22.97 10.47 5.17
N ASP A 68 -22.10 9.92 6.01
CA ASP A 68 -21.81 10.47 7.33
C ASP A 68 -20.96 11.74 7.21
N GLY A 69 -21.58 12.91 7.44
CA GLY A 69 -20.93 14.22 7.40
C GLY A 69 -19.86 14.45 8.46
N LYS A 70 -19.73 13.56 9.45
CA LYS A 70 -18.66 13.61 10.47
C LYS A 70 -17.35 13.02 9.95
N ILE A 71 -17.41 12.14 8.94
CA ILE A 71 -16.27 11.43 8.38
C ILE A 71 -15.99 11.92 6.96
N SER A 72 -17.05 12.19 6.17
CA SER A 72 -16.95 12.59 4.78
C SER A 72 -17.35 14.06 4.60
N PRO A 73 -16.59 14.86 3.84
CA PRO A 73 -16.94 16.28 3.63
C PRO A 73 -18.29 16.41 2.90
N PRO A 74 -19.18 17.29 3.36
CA PRO A 74 -20.44 17.57 2.70
C PRO A 74 -20.23 18.20 1.33
N SER A 75 -21.25 18.15 0.46
CA SER A 75 -21.20 18.78 -0.84
C SER A 75 -21.19 20.31 -0.76
N LYS A 76 -20.62 20.98 -1.77
CA LYS A 76 -20.61 22.47 -1.83
C LYS A 76 -22.01 23.08 -1.78
N LYS A 77 -23.02 22.37 -2.26
CA LYS A 77 -24.41 22.81 -2.22
C LYS A 77 -24.96 22.75 -0.79
N GLU A 78 -24.71 21.65 -0.09
CA GLU A 78 -25.14 21.48 1.31
C GLU A 78 -24.48 22.49 2.25
N ILE A 79 -23.17 22.75 2.08
CA ILE A 79 -22.43 23.75 2.88
C ILE A 79 -23.07 25.13 2.76
N LYS A 80 -23.63 25.49 1.60
CA LYS A 80 -24.29 26.79 1.38
C LYS A 80 -25.71 26.87 1.91
N GLN A 81 -26.37 25.75 2.17
CA GLN A 81 -27.79 25.67 2.52
C GLN A 81 -28.05 25.20 3.95
N SER A 82 -27.07 24.56 4.59
CA SER A 82 -27.20 23.99 5.93
C SER A 82 -26.07 24.44 6.82
N MET A 83 -26.41 25.02 7.98
CA MET A 83 -25.45 25.37 9.01
C MET A 83 -24.75 24.14 9.59
N GLU A 84 -25.46 23.02 9.72
CA GLU A 84 -24.88 21.76 10.19
C GLU A 84 -23.79 21.25 9.23
N ALA A 85 -24.05 21.26 7.93
CA ALA A 85 -23.07 20.90 6.90
C ALA A 85 -21.84 21.83 6.92
N LEU A 86 -22.05 23.13 7.14
CA LEU A 86 -20.95 24.09 7.28
C LEU A 86 -20.08 23.79 8.51
N ILE A 87 -20.70 23.49 9.67
CA ILE A 87 -20.01 23.14 10.90
C ILE A 87 -19.24 21.83 10.73
N HIS A 88 -19.85 20.81 10.14
CA HIS A 88 -19.17 19.54 9.86
C HIS A 88 -17.96 19.73 8.93
N HIS A 89 -18.12 20.51 7.87
CA HIS A 89 -17.01 20.85 6.97
C HIS A 89 -15.88 21.55 7.72
N PHE A 90 -16.19 22.58 8.50
CA PHE A 90 -15.20 23.33 9.28
C PHE A 90 -14.45 22.42 10.27
N LYS A 91 -15.18 21.65 11.06
CA LYS A 91 -14.58 20.74 12.05
C LYS A 91 -13.73 19.65 11.41
N LEU A 92 -14.18 19.08 10.29
CA LEU A 92 -13.45 18.03 9.61
C LEU A 92 -12.09 18.50 9.08
N PHE A 93 -12.01 19.73 8.58
CA PHE A 93 -10.77 20.29 8.03
C PHE A 93 -9.87 20.99 9.05
N THR A 94 -10.39 21.41 10.20
CA THR A 94 -9.60 22.06 11.25
C THR A 94 -9.17 21.09 12.34
N GLU A 95 -10.07 20.23 12.82
CA GLU A 95 -9.84 19.31 13.94
C GLU A 95 -9.68 17.86 13.50
N GLY A 96 -10.33 17.46 12.40
CA GLY A 96 -10.44 16.07 11.98
C GLY A 96 -11.53 15.31 12.76
N TYR A 97 -11.65 14.00 12.49
CA TYR A 97 -12.56 13.11 13.22
C TYR A 97 -11.82 12.37 14.32
N ARG A 98 -12.53 12.05 15.40
CA ARG A 98 -11.96 11.28 16.51
C ARG A 98 -12.07 9.80 16.26
N VAL A 99 -11.00 9.06 16.54
CA VAL A 99 -10.94 7.62 16.42
C VAL A 99 -11.06 7.00 17.81
N PRO A 100 -11.85 5.93 18.02
CA PRO A 100 -11.90 5.23 19.30
C PRO A 100 -10.51 4.81 19.78
N LYS A 101 -10.35 4.67 21.11
CA LYS A 101 -9.09 4.19 21.70
C LYS A 101 -8.92 2.73 21.33
N ASP A 102 -7.88 2.44 20.57
CA ASP A 102 -7.53 1.08 20.16
C ASP A 102 -6.12 1.04 19.57
N GLU A 103 -5.62 -0.15 19.34
CA GLU A 103 -4.39 -0.38 18.59
C GLU A 103 -4.62 -1.36 17.45
N ILE A 104 -4.03 -1.11 16.30
CA ILE A 104 -4.19 -1.94 15.12
C ILE A 104 -2.90 -1.99 14.31
N TYR A 105 -2.60 -3.17 13.78
CA TYR A 105 -1.62 -3.36 12.70
C TYR A 105 -2.34 -3.82 11.45
N THR A 106 -2.13 -3.10 10.36
CA THR A 106 -2.67 -3.47 9.04
C THR A 106 -1.56 -3.42 8.00
N ALA A 107 -1.47 -4.45 7.18
CA ALA A 107 -0.50 -4.53 6.10
C ALA A 107 -1.21 -4.75 4.76
N VAL A 108 -0.65 -4.18 3.70
CA VAL A 108 -1.12 -4.34 2.33
C VAL A 108 0.05 -4.74 1.42
N GLU A 109 -0.25 -5.41 0.32
CA GLU A 109 0.72 -5.69 -0.72
C GLU A 109 0.92 -4.44 -1.57
N ALA A 110 1.96 -3.67 -1.26
CA ALA A 110 2.38 -2.53 -2.06
C ALA A 110 3.25 -2.99 -3.25
N PRO A 111 3.47 -2.14 -4.28
CA PRO A 111 4.30 -2.50 -5.44
C PRO A 111 5.72 -2.96 -5.08
N LYS A 112 6.26 -2.47 -3.98
CA LYS A 112 7.61 -2.80 -3.49
C LYS A 112 7.64 -3.98 -2.51
N GLY A 113 6.50 -4.39 -2.01
CA GLY A 113 6.35 -5.48 -1.04
C GLY A 113 5.34 -5.15 0.06
N GLU A 114 5.43 -5.81 1.20
CA GLU A 114 4.53 -5.60 2.32
C GLU A 114 4.74 -4.23 2.96
N PHE A 115 3.74 -3.37 2.84
CA PHE A 115 3.67 -2.08 3.53
C PHE A 115 2.71 -2.20 4.71
N GLY A 116 3.21 -1.99 5.91
CA GLY A 116 2.43 -2.12 7.14
C GLY A 116 2.40 -0.84 7.96
N VAL A 117 1.26 -0.58 8.59
CA VAL A 117 1.07 0.53 9.52
C VAL A 117 0.58 0.00 10.86
N TYR A 118 1.32 0.28 11.92
CA TYR A 118 0.90 0.06 13.30
C TYR A 118 0.47 1.40 13.89
N LEU A 119 -0.78 1.48 14.32
CA LEU A 119 -1.41 2.70 14.79
C LEU A 119 -1.96 2.49 16.20
N ILE A 120 -1.70 3.44 17.11
CA ILE A 120 -2.33 3.53 18.42
C ILE A 120 -3.13 4.80 18.49
N SER A 121 -4.43 4.71 18.83
CA SER A 121 -5.32 5.83 19.06
C SER A 121 -5.59 6.00 20.56
N ASP A 122 -5.58 7.24 21.04
CA ASP A 122 -5.97 7.63 22.41
C ASP A 122 -7.38 8.22 22.50
N GLY A 123 -8.13 8.21 21.38
CA GLY A 123 -9.46 8.81 21.27
C GLY A 123 -9.46 10.25 20.76
N SER A 124 -8.28 10.80 20.42
CA SER A 124 -8.16 12.10 19.78
C SER A 124 -8.26 12.01 18.25
N SER A 125 -8.16 13.14 17.57
CA SER A 125 -8.11 13.21 16.12
C SER A 125 -6.70 12.97 15.54
N LYS A 126 -5.71 12.81 16.41
CA LYS A 126 -4.32 12.51 16.02
C LYS A 126 -3.90 11.18 16.63
N PRO A 127 -3.13 10.36 15.92
CA PRO A 127 -2.62 9.11 16.48
C PRO A 127 -1.67 9.40 17.65
N TYR A 128 -1.79 8.65 18.74
CA TYR A 128 -0.82 8.68 19.83
C TYR A 128 0.53 8.14 19.35
N LYS A 129 0.52 7.06 18.56
CA LYS A 129 1.71 6.49 17.93
C LYS A 129 1.38 5.94 16.57
N CYS A 130 2.25 6.21 15.61
CA CYS A 130 2.21 5.63 14.28
C CYS A 130 3.59 5.07 13.93
N LYS A 131 3.67 3.76 13.62
CA LYS A 131 4.88 3.12 13.13
C LYS A 131 4.60 2.55 11.76
N ILE A 132 5.41 2.96 10.79
CA ILE A 132 5.32 2.48 9.42
C ILE A 132 6.40 1.43 9.18
N ARG A 133 5.98 0.26 8.71
CA ARG A 133 6.89 -0.76 8.22
C ARG A 133 7.01 -0.60 6.70
N ALA A 134 8.15 -0.10 6.28
CA ALA A 134 8.47 0.09 4.87
C ALA A 134 9.21 -1.14 4.32
N PRO A 135 8.84 -1.70 3.17
CA PRO A 135 9.53 -2.85 2.59
C PRO A 135 10.95 -2.51 2.14
N GLY A 136 11.21 -1.30 1.66
CA GLY A 136 12.52 -0.84 1.21
C GLY A 136 13.60 -0.88 2.28
N PHE A 137 13.26 -0.66 3.54
CA PHE A 137 14.21 -0.74 4.66
C PHE A 137 14.85 -2.13 4.80
N SER A 138 14.04 -3.18 4.70
CA SER A 138 14.52 -4.57 4.75
C SER A 138 15.29 -4.95 3.48
N HIS A 139 14.85 -4.46 2.31
CA HIS A 139 15.50 -4.73 1.04
C HIS A 139 16.90 -4.11 0.97
N LEU A 140 17.07 -2.89 1.48
CA LEU A 140 18.37 -2.21 1.50
C LEU A 140 19.42 -3.00 2.31
N GLN A 141 19.00 -3.64 3.39
CA GLN A 141 19.92 -4.46 4.21
C GLN A 141 20.49 -5.65 3.43
N SER A 142 19.78 -6.20 2.44
CA SER A 142 20.27 -7.31 1.61
C SER A 142 21.34 -6.88 0.60
N MET A 143 21.49 -5.58 0.36
CA MET A 143 22.36 -5.03 -0.68
C MET A 143 23.84 -5.40 -0.48
N ASP A 144 24.34 -5.39 0.77
CA ASP A 144 25.72 -5.77 1.08
C ASP A 144 26.04 -7.20 0.60
N TYR A 145 25.11 -8.12 0.81
CA TYR A 145 25.25 -9.49 0.34
C TYR A 145 25.21 -9.60 -1.20
N LEU A 146 24.30 -8.87 -1.83
CA LEU A 146 24.07 -8.94 -3.28
C LEU A 146 25.18 -8.28 -4.10
N ILE A 147 25.91 -7.31 -3.54
CA ILE A 147 26.97 -6.59 -4.26
C ILE A 147 28.33 -7.27 -4.08
N LYS A 148 28.48 -8.08 -3.06
CA LYS A 148 29.77 -8.69 -2.72
C LYS A 148 30.32 -9.54 -3.88
N GLY A 149 31.51 -9.22 -4.35
CA GLY A 149 32.17 -9.91 -5.47
C GLY A 149 31.81 -9.38 -6.86
N HIS A 150 30.96 -8.35 -6.95
CA HIS A 150 30.61 -7.66 -8.19
C HIS A 150 31.37 -6.35 -8.38
N MET A 151 31.28 -5.76 -9.58
CA MET A 151 31.91 -4.48 -9.88
C MET A 151 31.10 -3.31 -9.27
N LEU A 152 31.78 -2.21 -8.98
CA LEU A 152 31.12 -0.99 -8.50
C LEU A 152 30.05 -0.49 -9.49
N ALA A 153 30.25 -0.71 -10.79
CA ALA A 153 29.27 -0.36 -11.82
C ALA A 153 27.95 -1.16 -11.74
N ASP A 154 27.95 -2.31 -11.07
CA ASP A 154 26.75 -3.16 -10.91
C ASP A 154 25.83 -2.66 -9.78
N VAL A 155 26.35 -1.81 -8.87
CA VAL A 155 25.59 -1.30 -7.73
C VAL A 155 24.30 -0.59 -8.14
N PRO A 156 24.27 0.32 -9.14
CA PRO A 156 23.03 0.92 -9.62
C PRO A 156 22.02 -0.11 -10.17
N ALA A 157 22.49 -1.15 -10.84
CA ALA A 157 21.63 -2.20 -11.38
C ALA A 157 20.98 -3.02 -10.26
N VAL A 158 21.74 -3.37 -9.23
CA VAL A 158 21.22 -4.07 -8.03
C VAL A 158 20.21 -3.20 -7.29
N LEU A 159 20.53 -1.91 -7.03
CA LEU A 159 19.62 -0.94 -6.40
C LEU A 159 18.31 -0.82 -7.18
N GLY A 160 18.40 -0.63 -8.49
CA GLY A 160 17.23 -0.53 -9.36
C GLY A 160 16.39 -1.82 -9.36
N SER A 161 17.04 -2.99 -9.32
CA SER A 161 16.33 -4.28 -9.26
C SER A 161 15.64 -4.54 -7.92
N LEU A 162 16.18 -4.02 -6.81
CA LEU A 162 15.56 -4.07 -5.49
C LEU A 162 14.44 -3.03 -5.33
N ASP A 163 14.35 -2.08 -6.25
CA ASP A 163 13.36 -1.00 -6.24
C ASP A 163 13.42 -0.14 -4.96
N ILE A 164 14.62 0.27 -4.57
CA ILE A 164 14.84 1.09 -3.38
C ILE A 164 14.48 2.55 -3.67
N VAL A 165 13.68 3.14 -2.79
CA VAL A 165 13.39 4.57 -2.74
C VAL A 165 13.79 5.09 -1.36
N PHE A 166 14.76 6.02 -1.31
CA PHE A 166 15.34 6.45 -0.04
C PHE A 166 14.35 7.20 0.85
N GLY A 167 13.39 7.94 0.28
CA GLY A 167 12.34 8.57 1.07
C GLY A 167 11.49 7.58 1.87
N GLU A 168 11.30 6.36 1.36
CA GLU A 168 10.65 5.26 2.08
C GLU A 168 11.56 4.70 3.19
N VAL A 169 12.85 4.65 2.96
CA VAL A 169 13.84 4.13 3.92
C VAL A 169 14.08 5.11 5.06
N ASP A 170 14.19 6.39 4.76
CA ASP A 170 14.53 7.46 5.71
C ASP A 170 13.32 7.89 6.56
N ARG A 171 12.12 7.83 6.03
CA ARG A 171 10.82 8.18 6.67
C ARG A 171 10.71 9.59 7.19
#